data_bf0b1c9b1752eab1c17ccf16ac45fe6c
#
_entry.id   bf0b1c9b1752eab1c17ccf16ac45fe6c
#
_cell.length_a   1.000
_cell.length_b   1.000
_cell.length_c   1.000
_cell.angle_alpha   90.00
_cell.angle_beta   90.00
_cell.angle_gamma   90.00
#
_symmetry.space_group_name_H-M   'P 1'
#
loop_
_entity.id
_entity.type
_entity.pdbx_description
1 polymer ?
#
loop_
_entity_poly.entity_id
_entity_poly.type
_entity_poly.pdbx_seq_one_letter_code
_entity_poly.pdbx_strand_id
1 'polypeptide(L)'
;MASQHSPRQNRLLSALPAEVYERLLPHLQITPMLLGWSVYESGGQMDSVYFPTTCIVSLLHTMQDGTPAEIALVGNDGVVGIAVFMGGLSAPTRGVVQNAGHAYAVKSDALREEFHLGGPLQELLLRYTQALITQMTQTAVCNRHHTMSQQLSRWLLLSLDRLSSNRLLMTQGLISDMLGGYQGAIEALETLQQAGLIEYDRGTIIVPDRKKLEGYVCECYAVVKTEFDRLLPYQKSAFSAAA
;
A
#
# COMPACT_ATOMS: atom_id res chain seq x y z
N MET A 1 -9.06 18.11 21.75
CA MET A 1 -8.12 17.05 21.38
C MET A 1 -8.61 16.47 20.07
N ALA A 2 -7.96 16.78 18.93
CA ALA A 2 -8.28 16.12 17.66
C ALA A 2 -7.98 14.64 17.86
N SER A 3 -8.92 13.76 17.49
CA SER A 3 -8.73 12.31 17.62
C SER A 3 -7.49 11.92 16.81
N GLN A 4 -6.57 11.22 17.44
CA GLN A 4 -5.31 10.76 16.85
C GLN A 4 -5.53 9.89 15.59
N HIS A 5 -6.76 9.42 15.37
CA HIS A 5 -7.18 8.58 14.26
C HIS A 5 -8.46 9.14 13.61
N SER A 6 -8.41 9.40 12.30
CA SER A 6 -9.55 9.82 11.50
C SER A 6 -9.64 8.95 10.23
N PRO A 7 -10.84 8.49 9.84
CA PRO A 7 -11.01 7.78 8.56
C PRO A 7 -10.52 8.59 7.35
N ARG A 8 -10.60 9.91 7.43
CA ARG A 8 -10.14 10.83 6.37
C ARG A 8 -8.61 10.90 6.22
N GLN A 9 -7.83 10.19 7.05
CA GLN A 9 -6.40 9.95 6.80
C GLN A 9 -6.20 8.99 5.61
N ASN A 10 -7.19 8.16 5.28
CA ASN A 10 -7.21 7.43 4.01
C ASN A 10 -7.71 8.36 2.90
N ARG A 11 -6.96 8.44 1.81
CA ARG A 11 -7.21 9.37 0.69
C ARG A 11 -8.54 9.06 -0.04
N LEU A 12 -8.92 7.78 -0.15
CA LEU A 12 -10.19 7.40 -0.78
C LEU A 12 -11.36 7.90 0.08
N LEU A 13 -11.32 7.65 1.39
CA LEU A 13 -12.35 8.13 2.30
C LEU A 13 -12.38 9.67 2.40
N SER A 14 -11.22 10.32 2.28
CA SER A 14 -11.13 11.79 2.28
C SER A 14 -11.72 12.43 1.02
N ALA A 15 -11.68 11.73 -0.11
CA ALA A 15 -12.17 12.23 -1.40
C ALA A 15 -13.69 12.09 -1.59
N LEU A 16 -14.37 11.34 -0.70
CA LEU A 16 -15.82 11.14 -0.80
C LEU A 16 -16.58 12.44 -0.50
N PRO A 17 -17.66 12.72 -1.26
CA PRO A 17 -18.63 13.74 -0.88
C PRO A 17 -19.19 13.48 0.52
N ALA A 18 -19.58 14.55 1.22
CA ALA A 18 -20.05 14.47 2.59
C ALA A 18 -21.19 13.44 2.79
N GLU A 19 -22.18 13.46 1.92
CA GLU A 19 -23.34 12.54 1.98
C GLU A 19 -22.93 11.07 1.89
N VAL A 20 -22.01 10.72 0.99
CA VAL A 20 -21.51 9.35 0.80
C VAL A 20 -20.65 8.93 2.00
N TYR A 21 -19.80 9.85 2.46
CA TYR A 21 -18.97 9.61 3.64
C TYR A 21 -19.81 9.38 4.90
N GLU A 22 -20.85 10.18 5.13
CA GLU A 22 -21.75 10.06 6.28
C GLU A 22 -22.54 8.74 6.28
N ARG A 23 -22.96 8.22 5.12
CA ARG A 23 -23.56 6.88 5.02
C ARG A 23 -22.59 5.78 5.37
N LEU A 24 -21.32 5.91 4.96
CA LEU A 24 -20.30 4.90 5.22
C LEU A 24 -19.77 4.95 6.65
N LEU A 25 -19.75 6.13 7.28
CA LEU A 25 -19.13 6.39 8.59
C LEU A 25 -19.58 5.43 9.72
N PRO A 26 -20.89 5.09 9.87
CA PRO A 26 -21.34 4.14 10.90
C PRO A 26 -20.77 2.72 10.74
N HIS A 27 -20.32 2.35 9.53
CA HIS A 27 -19.77 1.03 9.21
C HIS A 27 -18.24 0.98 9.34
N LEU A 28 -17.58 2.14 9.53
CA LEU A 28 -16.14 2.25 9.67
C LEU A 28 -15.70 1.92 11.09
N GLN A 29 -14.93 0.83 11.24
CA GLN A 29 -14.37 0.40 12.53
C GLN A 29 -12.85 0.52 12.52
N ILE A 30 -12.29 1.31 13.44
CA ILE A 30 -10.84 1.39 13.58
C ILE A 30 -10.29 0.02 13.99
N THR A 31 -9.26 -0.43 13.29
CA THR A 31 -8.65 -1.74 13.47
C THR A 31 -7.14 -1.58 13.56
N PRO A 32 -6.48 -2.07 14.65
CA PRO A 32 -5.04 -2.14 14.72
C PRO A 32 -4.51 -3.17 13.73
N MET A 33 -3.51 -2.78 12.95
CA MET A 33 -2.85 -3.59 11.93
C MET A 33 -1.47 -3.98 12.46
N LEU A 34 -1.37 -5.18 13.03
CA LEU A 34 -0.12 -5.67 13.62
C LEU A 34 0.84 -6.16 12.53
N LEU A 35 2.15 -5.93 12.71
CA LEU A 35 3.18 -6.40 11.80
C LEU A 35 3.07 -7.92 11.59
N GLY A 36 3.09 -8.36 10.33
CA GLY A 36 3.00 -9.77 9.95
C GLY A 36 1.59 -10.36 10.01
N TRP A 37 0.58 -9.61 10.45
CA TRP A 37 -0.80 -10.09 10.44
C TRP A 37 -1.29 -10.31 9.00
N SER A 38 -1.84 -11.50 8.75
CA SER A 38 -2.51 -11.81 7.49
C SER A 38 -3.94 -11.26 7.54
N VAL A 39 -4.18 -10.24 6.74
CA VAL A 39 -5.49 -9.56 6.63
C VAL A 39 -6.51 -10.47 5.94
N TYR A 40 -6.05 -11.23 4.97
CA TYR A 40 -6.78 -12.31 4.30
C TYR A 40 -5.79 -13.32 3.70
N GLU A 41 -6.20 -14.59 3.62
CA GLU A 41 -5.44 -15.68 3.03
C GLU A 41 -5.84 -15.96 1.58
N SER A 42 -4.93 -16.56 0.82
CA SER A 42 -5.17 -16.95 -0.56
C SER A 42 -6.38 -17.91 -0.66
N GLY A 43 -7.33 -17.56 -1.53
CA GLY A 43 -8.59 -18.31 -1.72
C GLY A 43 -9.61 -18.13 -0.60
N GLY A 44 -9.23 -17.50 0.52
CA GLY A 44 -10.13 -17.22 1.64
C GLY A 44 -11.19 -16.18 1.33
N GLN A 45 -12.36 -16.33 1.93
CA GLN A 45 -13.43 -15.34 1.84
C GLN A 45 -13.06 -14.07 2.60
N MET A 46 -13.33 -12.92 2.02
CA MET A 46 -13.06 -11.60 2.61
C MET A 46 -14.32 -11.06 3.29
N ASP A 47 -14.39 -11.18 4.62
CA ASP A 47 -15.54 -10.70 5.43
C ASP A 47 -15.51 -9.18 5.66
N SER A 48 -14.38 -8.56 5.41
CA SER A 48 -14.18 -7.11 5.59
C SER A 48 -13.19 -6.58 4.56
N VAL A 49 -13.35 -5.30 4.27
CA VAL A 49 -12.45 -4.50 3.44
C VAL A 49 -11.78 -3.48 4.34
N TYR A 50 -10.50 -3.18 4.10
CA TYR A 50 -9.72 -2.31 4.97
C TYR A 50 -9.22 -1.08 4.23
N PHE A 51 -9.40 0.09 4.82
CA PHE A 51 -8.87 1.37 4.38
C PHE A 51 -7.68 1.75 5.28
N PRO A 52 -6.43 1.48 4.90
CA PRO A 52 -5.26 1.83 5.69
C PRO A 52 -5.17 3.34 5.94
N THR A 53 -4.67 3.73 7.13
CA THR A 53 -4.40 5.13 7.47
C THR A 53 -2.93 5.36 7.78
N THR A 54 -2.33 4.47 8.57
CA THR A 54 -0.93 4.58 9.01
C THR A 54 -0.14 3.27 8.84
N CYS A 55 -0.77 2.24 8.28
CA CYS A 55 -0.13 0.96 7.98
C CYS A 55 0.10 0.78 6.47
N ILE A 56 0.93 -0.21 6.13
CA ILE A 56 1.09 -0.73 4.77
C ILE A 56 0.77 -2.22 4.77
N VAL A 57 0.01 -2.64 3.78
CA VAL A 57 -0.31 -4.04 3.50
C VAL A 57 0.31 -4.43 2.16
N SER A 58 1.14 -5.48 2.15
CA SER A 58 1.66 -6.10 0.94
C SER A 58 0.67 -7.13 0.41
N LEU A 59 0.42 -7.09 -0.89
CA LEU A 59 -0.31 -8.12 -1.61
C LEU A 59 0.71 -9.12 -2.16
N LEU A 60 0.66 -10.35 -1.64
CA LEU A 60 1.63 -11.41 -1.94
C LEU A 60 0.95 -12.53 -2.73
N HIS A 61 1.63 -13.02 -3.75
CA HIS A 61 1.32 -14.30 -4.37
C HIS A 61 2.32 -15.35 -3.88
N THR A 62 1.83 -16.50 -3.44
CA THR A 62 2.70 -17.59 -2.98
C THR A 62 2.76 -18.66 -4.07
N MET A 63 3.97 -18.97 -4.50
CA MET A 63 4.24 -20.01 -5.49
C MET A 63 4.02 -21.41 -4.89
N GLN A 64 4.01 -22.46 -5.73
CA GLN A 64 3.82 -23.85 -5.28
C GLN A 64 4.92 -24.35 -4.35
N ASP A 65 6.12 -23.81 -4.48
CA ASP A 65 7.27 -24.10 -3.60
C ASP A 65 7.24 -23.33 -2.27
N GLY A 66 6.21 -22.50 -2.05
CA GLY A 66 6.04 -21.66 -0.87
C GLY A 66 6.71 -20.29 -0.97
N THR A 67 7.45 -20.00 -2.03
CA THR A 67 8.13 -18.69 -2.21
C THR A 67 7.10 -17.58 -2.42
N PRO A 68 7.08 -16.53 -1.57
CA PRO A 68 6.21 -15.38 -1.77
C PRO A 68 6.80 -14.43 -2.82
N ALA A 69 5.94 -13.75 -3.55
CA ALA A 69 6.29 -12.64 -4.42
C ALA A 69 5.32 -11.48 -4.18
N GLU A 70 5.87 -10.30 -3.86
CA GLU A 70 5.05 -9.11 -3.72
C GLU A 70 4.62 -8.59 -5.09
N ILE A 71 3.32 -8.36 -5.24
CA ILE A 71 2.74 -7.83 -6.47
C ILE A 71 2.31 -6.37 -6.34
N ALA A 72 1.96 -5.92 -5.15
CA ALA A 72 1.58 -4.54 -4.88
C ALA A 72 1.64 -4.20 -3.38
N LEU A 73 1.69 -2.90 -3.10
CA LEU A 73 1.54 -2.28 -1.79
C LEU A 73 0.23 -1.51 -1.71
N VAL A 74 -0.44 -1.59 -0.57
CA VAL A 74 -1.62 -0.79 -0.26
C VAL A 74 -1.39 -0.01 1.03
N GLY A 75 -1.51 1.30 0.97
CA GLY A 75 -1.40 2.18 2.13
C GLY A 75 -2.58 3.15 2.21
N ASN A 76 -2.34 4.34 2.74
CA ASN A 76 -3.36 5.36 2.96
C ASN A 76 -3.98 5.92 1.67
N ASP A 77 -3.44 5.56 0.51
CA ASP A 77 -3.93 5.92 -0.83
C ASP A 77 -4.85 4.86 -1.45
N GLY A 78 -5.17 3.79 -0.71
CA GLY A 78 -5.87 2.64 -1.26
C GLY A 78 -6.81 1.92 -0.31
N VAL A 79 -7.27 0.75 -0.77
CA VAL A 79 -8.14 -0.17 -0.05
C VAL A 79 -7.68 -1.61 -0.27
N VAL A 80 -7.69 -2.41 0.81
CA VAL A 80 -7.39 -3.85 0.79
C VAL A 80 -8.70 -4.61 0.67
N GLY A 81 -8.81 -5.54 -0.29
CA GLY A 81 -10.00 -6.35 -0.51
C GLY A 81 -10.82 -5.96 -1.74
N ILE A 82 -10.16 -5.54 -2.83
CA ILE A 82 -10.85 -5.15 -4.09
C ILE A 82 -11.74 -6.25 -4.65
N ALA A 83 -11.44 -7.54 -4.41
CA ALA A 83 -12.24 -8.67 -4.87
C ALA A 83 -13.70 -8.59 -4.38
N VAL A 84 -13.95 -7.97 -3.23
CA VAL A 84 -15.28 -7.83 -2.63
C VAL A 84 -16.24 -7.07 -3.55
N PHE A 85 -15.84 -5.91 -4.06
CA PHE A 85 -16.70 -5.10 -4.92
C PHE A 85 -16.54 -5.44 -6.41
N MET A 86 -15.50 -6.19 -6.78
CA MET A 86 -15.35 -6.75 -8.13
C MET A 86 -16.13 -8.07 -8.34
N GLY A 87 -16.79 -8.59 -7.30
CA GLY A 87 -17.70 -9.75 -7.38
C GLY A 87 -17.04 -11.10 -7.07
N GLY A 88 -15.72 -11.16 -6.80
CA GLY A 88 -15.01 -12.42 -6.56
C GLY A 88 -15.05 -12.90 -5.11
N LEU A 89 -15.22 -12.01 -4.14
CA LEU A 89 -15.21 -12.26 -2.69
C LEU A 89 -13.93 -12.92 -2.14
N SER A 90 -13.05 -13.42 -2.99
CA SER A 90 -11.76 -14.02 -2.65
C SER A 90 -10.72 -13.67 -3.72
N ALA A 91 -9.44 -13.86 -3.41
CA ALA A 91 -8.33 -13.66 -4.35
C ALA A 91 -7.28 -14.76 -4.20
N PRO A 92 -6.52 -15.08 -5.26
CA PRO A 92 -5.41 -16.06 -5.19
C PRO A 92 -4.16 -15.48 -4.49
N THR A 93 -4.24 -14.27 -3.98
CA THR A 93 -3.21 -13.59 -3.20
C THR A 93 -3.56 -13.60 -1.73
N ARG A 94 -2.59 -13.29 -0.87
CA ARG A 94 -2.82 -12.95 0.53
C ARG A 94 -2.40 -11.51 0.82
N GLY A 95 -3.05 -10.87 1.79
CA GLY A 95 -2.69 -9.54 2.25
C GLY A 95 -1.97 -9.61 3.60
N VAL A 96 -0.73 -9.14 3.69
CA VAL A 96 0.07 -9.18 4.92
C VAL A 96 0.47 -7.77 5.34
N VAL A 97 0.29 -7.43 6.61
CA VAL A 97 0.72 -6.15 7.17
C VAL A 97 2.23 -6.08 7.20
N GLN A 98 2.79 -5.20 6.39
CA GLN A 98 4.22 -4.99 6.27
C GLN A 98 4.75 -3.85 7.13
N ASN A 99 3.94 -2.84 7.37
CA ASN A 99 4.22 -1.79 8.34
C ASN A 99 3.02 -1.66 9.27
N ALA A 100 3.26 -1.85 10.56
CA ALA A 100 2.22 -1.78 11.58
C ALA A 100 1.60 -0.37 11.67
N GLY A 101 0.34 -0.31 12.07
CA GLY A 101 -0.40 0.94 12.20
C GLY A 101 -1.88 0.69 12.39
N HIS A 102 -2.72 1.47 11.70
CA HIS A 102 -4.18 1.36 11.78
C HIS A 102 -4.81 1.39 10.39
N ALA A 103 -5.98 0.78 10.29
CA ALA A 103 -6.89 0.87 9.15
C ALA A 103 -8.33 1.05 9.66
N TYR A 104 -9.23 1.45 8.78
CA TYR A 104 -10.67 1.34 9.03
C TYR A 104 -11.22 0.15 8.27
N ALA A 105 -11.81 -0.79 9.00
CA ALA A 105 -12.49 -1.95 8.44
C ALA A 105 -13.95 -1.62 8.17
N VAL A 106 -14.46 -2.13 7.05
CA VAL A 106 -15.89 -2.12 6.69
C VAL A 106 -16.29 -3.54 6.36
N LYS A 107 -17.44 -4.00 6.83
CA LYS A 107 -17.98 -5.31 6.44
C LYS A 107 -18.21 -5.36 4.92
N SER A 108 -17.88 -6.50 4.32
CA SER A 108 -17.96 -6.69 2.88
C SER A 108 -19.36 -6.42 2.32
N ASP A 109 -20.41 -6.85 3.03
CA ASP A 109 -21.78 -6.61 2.60
C ASP A 109 -22.13 -5.11 2.59
N ALA A 110 -21.78 -4.38 3.66
CA ALA A 110 -22.04 -2.94 3.74
C ALA A 110 -21.30 -2.15 2.64
N LEU A 111 -20.06 -2.51 2.33
CA LEU A 111 -19.34 -1.88 1.22
C LEU A 111 -19.95 -2.21 -0.12
N ARG A 112 -20.40 -3.46 -0.34
CA ARG A 112 -21.07 -3.88 -1.58
C ARG A 112 -22.39 -3.17 -1.79
N GLU A 113 -23.18 -3.05 -0.75
CA GLU A 113 -24.45 -2.28 -0.80
C GLU A 113 -24.17 -0.85 -1.25
N GLU A 114 -23.26 -0.13 -0.62
CA GLU A 114 -22.92 1.25 -1.00
C GLU A 114 -22.30 1.31 -2.41
N PHE A 115 -21.47 0.33 -2.80
CA PHE A 115 -20.91 0.25 -4.16
C PHE A 115 -22.00 0.07 -5.23
N HIS A 116 -23.03 -0.75 -4.97
CA HIS A 116 -24.12 -0.99 -5.91
C HIS A 116 -25.11 0.18 -6.04
N LEU A 117 -25.11 1.14 -5.11
CA LEU A 117 -25.85 2.38 -5.29
C LEU A 117 -25.32 3.20 -6.48
N GLY A 118 -24.09 2.92 -6.94
CA GLY A 118 -23.44 3.72 -7.98
C GLY A 118 -22.85 5.04 -7.44
N GLY A 119 -22.44 5.92 -8.35
CA GLY A 119 -21.97 7.26 -8.02
C GLY A 119 -20.56 7.33 -7.47
N PRO A 120 -20.25 8.34 -6.60
CA PRO A 120 -18.85 8.73 -6.29
C PRO A 120 -18.00 7.64 -5.64
N LEU A 121 -18.57 6.80 -4.76
CA LEU A 121 -17.79 5.70 -4.16
C LEU A 121 -17.41 4.66 -5.21
N GLN A 122 -18.37 4.24 -6.03
CA GLN A 122 -18.12 3.27 -7.10
C GLN A 122 -17.06 3.79 -8.07
N GLU A 123 -17.21 5.02 -8.55
CA GLU A 123 -16.23 5.63 -9.46
C GLU A 123 -14.83 5.67 -8.84
N LEU A 124 -14.73 6.07 -7.58
CA LEU A 124 -13.46 6.18 -6.87
C LEU A 124 -12.78 4.82 -6.70
N LEU A 125 -13.54 3.79 -6.33
CA LEU A 125 -13.04 2.42 -6.17
C LEU A 125 -12.61 1.82 -7.51
N LEU A 126 -13.31 2.11 -8.61
CA LEU A 126 -12.91 1.69 -9.96
C LEU A 126 -11.62 2.39 -10.42
N ARG A 127 -11.48 3.70 -10.18
CA ARG A 127 -10.23 4.44 -10.45
C ARG A 127 -9.06 3.91 -9.63
N TYR A 128 -9.29 3.62 -8.35
CA TYR A 128 -8.28 2.98 -7.52
C TYR A 128 -7.87 1.61 -8.07
N THR A 129 -8.83 0.80 -8.49
CA THR A 129 -8.54 -0.51 -9.10
C THR A 129 -7.67 -0.37 -10.35
N GLN A 130 -7.93 0.62 -11.20
CA GLN A 130 -7.09 0.92 -12.36
C GLN A 130 -5.66 1.29 -11.93
N ALA A 131 -5.51 2.16 -10.92
CA ALA A 131 -4.20 2.56 -10.39
C ALA A 131 -3.45 1.35 -9.80
N LEU A 132 -4.14 0.47 -9.08
CA LEU A 132 -3.57 -0.76 -8.53
C LEU A 132 -3.12 -1.73 -9.64
N ILE A 133 -3.90 -1.90 -10.71
CA ILE A 133 -3.52 -2.69 -11.89
C ILE A 133 -2.23 -2.12 -12.51
N THR A 134 -2.13 -0.79 -12.64
CA THR A 134 -0.90 -0.13 -13.12
C THR A 134 0.29 -0.45 -12.20
N GLN A 135 0.11 -0.40 -10.87
CA GLN A 135 1.18 -0.76 -9.94
C GLN A 135 1.62 -2.21 -10.10
N MET A 136 0.67 -3.16 -10.21
CA MET A 136 0.97 -4.58 -10.41
C MET A 136 1.70 -4.83 -11.73
N THR A 137 1.23 -4.24 -12.82
CA THR A 137 1.87 -4.33 -14.15
C THR A 137 3.30 -3.78 -14.10
N GLN A 138 3.46 -2.61 -13.46
CA GLN A 138 4.77 -1.98 -13.35
C GLN A 138 5.72 -2.75 -12.42
N THR A 139 5.19 -3.46 -11.42
CA THR A 139 5.98 -4.39 -10.59
C THR A 139 6.52 -5.53 -11.44
N ALA A 140 5.70 -6.15 -12.29
CA ALA A 140 6.13 -7.23 -13.19
C ALA A 140 7.22 -6.76 -14.18
N VAL A 141 7.04 -5.58 -14.78
CA VAL A 141 8.05 -4.97 -15.69
C VAL A 141 9.34 -4.68 -14.94
N CYS A 142 9.25 -4.06 -13.74
CA CYS A 142 10.40 -3.72 -12.92
C CYS A 142 11.21 -4.96 -12.52
N ASN A 143 10.53 -6.01 -12.07
CA ASN A 143 11.19 -7.27 -11.66
C ASN A 143 11.90 -7.96 -12.84
N ARG A 144 11.45 -7.72 -14.08
CA ARG A 144 12.07 -8.30 -15.29
C ARG A 144 13.28 -7.51 -15.78
N HIS A 145 13.28 -6.18 -15.66
CA HIS A 145 14.19 -5.31 -16.40
C HIS A 145 15.14 -4.49 -15.53
N HIS A 146 14.90 -4.36 -14.25
CA HIS A 146 15.67 -3.51 -13.36
C HIS A 146 16.43 -4.30 -12.29
N THR A 147 17.52 -3.72 -11.81
CA THR A 147 18.33 -4.32 -10.73
C THR A 147 17.56 -4.39 -9.42
N MET A 148 17.96 -5.30 -8.53
CA MET A 148 17.30 -5.43 -7.21
C MET A 148 17.42 -4.17 -6.36
N SER A 149 18.52 -3.42 -6.48
CA SER A 149 18.68 -2.12 -5.82
C SER A 149 17.69 -1.06 -6.35
N GLN A 150 17.40 -1.06 -7.68
CA GLN A 150 16.36 -0.20 -8.25
C GLN A 150 14.94 -0.64 -7.83
N GLN A 151 14.68 -1.95 -7.77
CA GLN A 151 13.42 -2.50 -7.27
C GLN A 151 13.18 -2.12 -5.81
N LEU A 152 14.20 -2.26 -4.95
CA LEU A 152 14.14 -1.84 -3.55
C LEU A 152 13.94 -0.33 -3.43
N SER A 153 14.64 0.48 -4.23
CA SER A 153 14.45 1.94 -4.25
C SER A 153 13.03 2.35 -4.60
N ARG A 154 12.44 1.71 -5.63
CA ARG A 154 11.03 1.90 -6.01
C ARG A 154 10.09 1.57 -4.86
N TRP A 155 10.32 0.43 -4.22
CA TRP A 155 9.50 -0.01 -3.10
C TRP A 155 9.59 0.96 -1.92
N LEU A 156 10.79 1.40 -1.56
CA LEU A 156 11.01 2.39 -0.49
C LEU A 156 10.25 3.69 -0.77
N LEU A 157 10.35 4.23 -1.98
CA LEU A 157 9.66 5.46 -2.36
C LEU A 157 8.13 5.30 -2.33
N LEU A 158 7.60 4.19 -2.85
CA LEU A 158 6.16 3.89 -2.79
C LEU A 158 5.66 3.76 -1.33
N SER A 159 6.50 3.22 -0.44
CA SER A 159 6.19 3.14 0.99
C SER A 159 6.22 4.51 1.67
N LEU A 160 7.22 5.34 1.34
CA LEU A 160 7.35 6.71 1.85
C LEU A 160 6.23 7.64 1.37
N ASP A 161 5.63 7.38 0.21
CA ASP A 161 4.45 8.11 -0.27
C ASP A 161 3.21 7.87 0.61
N ARG A 162 3.19 6.74 1.34
CA ARG A 162 2.06 6.24 2.14
C ARG A 162 2.24 6.41 3.64
N LEU A 163 3.43 6.75 4.08
CA LEU A 163 3.78 6.93 5.49
C LEU A 163 4.24 8.38 5.75
N SER A 164 4.01 8.84 6.97
CA SER A 164 4.50 10.15 7.43
C SER A 164 5.93 10.10 7.98
N SER A 165 6.62 8.97 7.88
CA SER A 165 7.96 8.73 8.43
C SER A 165 8.94 8.38 7.32
N ASN A 166 10.19 8.79 7.46
CA ASN A 166 11.30 8.34 6.61
C ASN A 166 11.96 7.03 7.12
N ARG A 167 11.35 6.38 8.13
CA ARG A 167 11.82 5.14 8.75
C ARG A 167 10.85 4.01 8.43
N LEU A 168 11.40 2.89 8.01
CA LEU A 168 10.65 1.68 7.64
C LEU A 168 11.21 0.48 8.42
N LEU A 169 10.32 -0.27 9.09
CA LEU A 169 10.70 -1.55 9.70
C LEU A 169 10.75 -2.61 8.60
N MET A 170 11.95 -3.03 8.24
CA MET A 170 12.23 -3.96 7.15
C MET A 170 13.32 -4.92 7.54
N THR A 171 12.96 -6.11 8.01
CA THR A 171 13.92 -7.18 8.23
C THR A 171 14.47 -7.71 6.90
N GLN A 172 15.66 -8.31 6.92
CA GLN A 172 16.22 -8.95 5.72
C GLN A 172 15.28 -10.02 5.13
N GLY A 173 14.55 -10.75 5.99
CA GLY A 173 13.54 -11.71 5.56
C GLY A 173 12.42 -11.05 4.75
N LEU A 174 11.86 -9.94 5.24
CA LEU A 174 10.82 -9.21 4.52
C LEU A 174 11.30 -8.67 3.18
N ILE A 175 12.55 -8.17 3.11
CA ILE A 175 13.15 -7.71 1.85
C ILE A 175 13.37 -8.88 0.90
N SER A 176 13.82 -10.03 1.42
CA SER A 176 13.97 -11.26 0.65
C SER A 176 12.65 -11.74 0.03
N ASP A 177 11.58 -11.75 0.82
CA ASP A 177 10.24 -12.14 0.36
C ASP A 177 9.72 -11.21 -0.74
N MET A 178 10.06 -9.92 -0.65
CA MET A 178 9.69 -8.91 -1.63
C MET A 178 10.48 -9.03 -2.95
N LEU A 179 11.80 -9.25 -2.86
CA LEU A 179 12.72 -9.28 -4.01
C LEU A 179 12.89 -10.69 -4.61
N GLY A 180 12.28 -11.72 -4.01
CA GLY A 180 12.35 -13.08 -4.50
C GLY A 180 13.68 -13.79 -4.24
N GLY A 181 14.47 -13.38 -3.21
CA GLY A 181 15.69 -14.08 -2.83
C GLY A 181 16.55 -13.35 -1.81
N TYR A 182 17.13 -14.14 -0.87
CA TYR A 182 17.88 -13.62 0.27
C TYR A 182 19.21 -12.93 -0.16
N GLN A 183 19.95 -13.57 -1.08
CA GLN A 183 21.23 -13.04 -1.54
C GLN A 183 21.06 -11.68 -2.24
N GLY A 184 20.11 -11.58 -3.15
CA GLY A 184 19.84 -10.34 -3.86
C GLY A 184 19.31 -9.21 -2.97
N ALA A 185 18.59 -9.55 -1.89
CA ALA A 185 18.15 -8.60 -0.89
C ALA A 185 19.33 -7.95 -0.14
N ILE A 186 20.33 -8.76 0.26
CA ILE A 186 21.54 -8.27 0.91
C ILE A 186 22.33 -7.35 -0.04
N GLU A 187 22.59 -7.81 -1.27
CA GLU A 187 23.33 -7.04 -2.28
C GLU A 187 22.65 -5.69 -2.59
N ALA A 188 21.31 -5.68 -2.65
CA ALA A 188 20.54 -4.45 -2.86
C ALA A 188 20.71 -3.47 -1.68
N LEU A 189 20.62 -3.96 -0.43
CA LEU A 189 20.83 -3.15 0.77
C LEU A 189 22.23 -2.55 0.81
N GLU A 190 23.26 -3.38 0.60
CA GLU A 190 24.65 -2.95 0.59
C GLU A 190 24.91 -1.89 -0.49
N THR A 191 24.39 -2.11 -1.69
CA THR A 191 24.51 -1.16 -2.81
C THR A 191 23.94 0.21 -2.45
N LEU A 192 22.72 0.25 -1.89
CA LEU A 192 22.06 1.50 -1.54
C LEU A 192 22.73 2.18 -0.35
N GLN A 193 23.24 1.42 0.62
CA GLN A 193 23.96 1.95 1.78
C GLN A 193 25.32 2.53 1.39
N GLN A 194 26.09 1.84 0.55
CA GLN A 194 27.36 2.34 0.02
C GLN A 194 27.20 3.62 -0.82
N ALA A 195 26.08 3.73 -1.53
CA ALA A 195 25.72 4.94 -2.27
C ALA A 195 25.19 6.08 -1.38
N GLY A 196 25.04 5.85 -0.06
CA GLY A 196 24.52 6.84 0.88
C GLY A 196 23.05 7.20 0.66
N LEU A 197 22.29 6.28 0.06
CA LEU A 197 20.86 6.45 -0.25
C LEU A 197 19.96 6.00 0.89
N ILE A 198 20.44 5.04 1.68
CA ILE A 198 19.77 4.52 2.87
C ILE A 198 20.76 4.34 4.01
N GLU A 199 20.23 4.30 5.22
CA GLU A 199 20.88 3.77 6.41
C GLU A 199 20.11 2.52 6.83
N TYR A 200 20.81 1.39 7.07
CA TYR A 200 20.19 0.15 7.51
C TYR A 200 20.82 -0.31 8.81
N ASP A 201 20.03 -0.40 9.85
CA ASP A 201 20.43 -0.94 11.15
C ASP A 201 19.31 -1.74 11.79
N ARG A 202 19.62 -2.98 12.23
CA ARG A 202 18.75 -3.87 13.01
C ARG A 202 17.31 -3.98 12.49
N GLY A 203 17.16 -4.15 11.17
CA GLY A 203 15.85 -4.31 10.55
C GLY A 203 15.09 -3.00 10.36
N THR A 204 15.77 -1.86 10.44
CA THR A 204 15.21 -0.55 10.16
C THR A 204 15.95 0.08 8.98
N ILE A 205 15.23 0.51 7.97
CA ILE A 205 15.74 1.34 6.88
C ILE A 205 15.35 2.79 7.16
N ILE A 206 16.31 3.70 7.04
CA ILE A 206 16.08 5.15 7.04
C ILE A 206 16.49 5.67 5.67
N VAL A 207 15.67 6.53 5.09
CA VAL A 207 16.00 7.28 3.86
C VAL A 207 16.33 8.71 4.27
N PRO A 208 17.62 9.08 4.37
CA PRO A 208 18.03 10.40 4.85
C PRO A 208 17.70 11.51 3.85
N ASP A 209 17.80 11.21 2.56
CA ASP A 209 17.52 12.17 1.48
C ASP A 209 16.66 11.52 0.38
N ARG A 210 15.37 11.81 0.44
CA ARG A 210 14.39 11.29 -0.54
C ARG A 210 14.74 11.69 -1.99
N LYS A 211 15.22 12.92 -2.22
CA LYS A 211 15.53 13.40 -3.57
C LYS A 211 16.68 12.64 -4.21
N LYS A 212 17.69 12.27 -3.41
CA LYS A 212 18.77 11.41 -3.90
C LYS A 212 18.25 10.02 -4.31
N LEU A 213 17.35 9.44 -3.51
CA LEU A 213 16.75 8.16 -3.83
C LEU A 213 15.85 8.25 -5.08
N GLU A 214 15.10 9.35 -5.26
CA GLU A 214 14.32 9.64 -6.48
C GLU A 214 15.22 9.79 -7.73
N GLY A 215 16.45 10.28 -7.57
CA GLY A 215 17.43 10.36 -8.67
C GLY A 215 18.07 9.01 -9.03
N TYR A 216 17.98 8.01 -8.16
CA TYR A 216 18.55 6.69 -8.38
C TYR A 216 17.54 5.65 -8.90
N VAL A 217 16.29 5.78 -8.49
CA VAL A 217 15.23 4.82 -8.83
C VAL A 217 14.96 4.77 -10.34
N CYS A 218 14.49 3.61 -10.82
CA CYS A 218 14.02 3.46 -12.18
C CYS A 218 12.71 4.23 -12.44
N GLU A 219 12.40 4.46 -13.71
CA GLU A 219 11.17 5.13 -14.19
C GLU A 219 9.88 4.49 -13.69
N CYS A 220 9.91 3.23 -13.27
CA CYS A 220 8.75 2.49 -12.77
C CYS A 220 8.09 3.19 -11.58
N TYR A 221 8.85 3.87 -10.73
CA TYR A 221 8.30 4.68 -9.63
C TYR A 221 7.46 5.84 -10.16
N ALA A 222 8.01 6.61 -11.11
CA ALA A 222 7.33 7.77 -11.66
C ALA A 222 6.04 7.40 -12.40
N VAL A 223 6.02 6.27 -13.12
CA VAL A 223 4.82 5.76 -13.80
C VAL A 223 3.71 5.47 -12.80
N VAL A 224 3.99 4.72 -11.73
CA VAL A 224 3.01 4.40 -10.70
C VAL A 224 2.52 5.67 -10.00
N LYS A 225 3.44 6.53 -9.57
CA LYS A 225 3.10 7.78 -8.87
C LYS A 225 2.20 8.68 -9.72
N THR A 226 2.57 8.91 -10.99
CA THR A 226 1.79 9.75 -11.91
C THR A 226 0.38 9.21 -12.11
N GLU A 227 0.22 7.89 -12.23
CA GLU A 227 -1.08 7.28 -12.43
C GLU A 227 -1.97 7.36 -11.17
N PHE A 228 -1.40 7.12 -9.98
CA PHE A 228 -2.11 7.34 -8.73
C PHE A 228 -2.53 8.80 -8.56
N ASP A 229 -1.64 9.76 -8.81
CA ASP A 229 -1.94 11.19 -8.70
C ASP A 229 -3.02 11.63 -9.72
N ARG A 230 -3.04 11.04 -10.93
CA ARG A 230 -4.04 11.32 -11.98
C ARG A 230 -5.42 10.77 -11.65
N LEU A 231 -5.49 9.53 -11.16
CA LEU A 231 -6.75 8.82 -10.92
C LEU A 231 -7.36 9.15 -9.55
N LEU A 232 -6.52 9.46 -8.58
CA LEU A 232 -6.90 9.71 -7.18
C LEU A 232 -6.43 11.11 -6.75
N PRO A 233 -6.99 12.19 -7.32
CA PRO A 233 -6.54 13.54 -7.01
C PRO A 233 -6.67 13.82 -5.51
N TYR A 234 -5.57 14.21 -4.89
CA TYR A 234 -5.50 14.56 -3.48
C TYR A 234 -6.17 15.92 -3.26
N GLN A 235 -7.30 15.95 -2.59
CA GLN A 235 -7.79 17.16 -1.96
C GLN A 235 -6.90 17.42 -0.74
N LYS A 236 -6.01 18.44 -0.80
CA LYS A 236 -5.27 18.89 0.36
C LYS A 236 -6.27 19.22 1.47
N SER A 237 -6.39 18.36 2.46
CA SER A 237 -7.18 18.68 3.65
C SER A 237 -6.53 19.88 4.32
N ALA A 238 -7.33 20.81 4.85
CA ALA A 238 -6.93 22.02 5.54
C ALA A 238 -6.10 21.77 6.84
N PHE A 239 -5.66 20.54 7.09
CA PHE A 239 -4.90 20.13 8.27
C PHE A 239 -3.38 20.25 8.14
N SER A 240 -2.82 20.64 6.98
CA SER A 240 -1.38 20.78 6.79
C SER A 240 -0.83 22.19 7.04
N ALA A 241 -1.57 23.08 7.69
CA ALA A 241 -1.15 24.47 7.95
C ALA A 241 -0.74 24.72 9.41
N ALA A 242 -0.34 23.70 10.16
CA ALA A 242 0.17 23.85 11.53
C ALA A 242 1.36 22.90 11.76
N ALA A 243 2.52 23.28 11.23
CA ALA A 243 3.83 22.79 11.63
C ALA A 243 4.86 23.91 11.41
#